data_6449debb72912cf65af24fab60376c05
#
_entry.id   6449debb72912cf65af24fab60376c05
#
_cell.length_a   1.000
_cell.length_b   1.000
_cell.length_c   1.000
_cell.angle_alpha   90.00
_cell.angle_beta   90.00
_cell.angle_gamma   90.00
#
_symmetry.space_group_name_H-M   'P 1'
#
loop_
_entity.id
_entity.type
_entity.pdbx_description
1 polymer ?
#
loop_
_entity_poly.entity_id
_entity_poly.type
_entity_poly.pdbx_seq_one_letter_code
_entity_poly.pdbx_strand_id
1 'polypeptide(L)'
;MSRKCRSDVLGRISATTRTVMPDRAIEAAHAAIRSLGVNPDRAKSAVRETDAVWARKVVAGVLYRMSRVSLQRAATILRIGKATAQARISAFERMPDRDEVLSRVRQALAKMPA
;
A
#
# COMPACT_ATOMS: atom_id res chain seq x y z
N MET A 1 35.08 -3.24 -3.08
CA MET A 1 34.50 -3.18 -2.91
C MET A 1 34.38 -3.08 -2.48
N SER A 2 33.82 -2.84 -2.81
CA SER A 2 33.15 -2.77 -2.60
C SER A 2 32.75 -2.64 -2.47
N ARG A 3 32.62 -2.62 -2.95
CA ARG A 3 31.77 -2.60 -2.82
C ARG A 3 31.54 -2.85 -2.29
N LYS A 4 31.62 -2.98 -2.42
CA LYS A 4 30.95 -3.19 -1.92
C LYS A 4 30.61 -2.96 -1.51
N CYS A 5 30.77 -2.89 -1.84
CA CYS A 5 30.17 -2.78 -1.44
C CYS A 5 29.60 -2.47 -1.43
N ARG A 6 29.75 -2.21 -1.67
CA ARG A 6 28.60 -2.13 -1.92
C ARG A 6 27.79 -3.29 -1.77
N SER A 7 28.12 -4.45 -1.53
CA SER A 7 27.20 -5.53 -1.63
C SER A 7 26.51 -5.87 -0.33
N ASP A 8 27.11 -5.68 0.77
CA ASP A 8 26.34 -5.83 2.00
C ASP A 8 25.32 -4.72 2.11
N VAL A 9 25.66 -3.58 1.58
CA VAL A 9 24.70 -2.52 1.45
C VAL A 9 23.57 -2.98 0.54
N LEU A 10 23.90 -3.68 -0.52
CA LEU A 10 22.90 -4.23 -1.40
C LEU A 10 22.02 -5.25 -0.70
N GLY A 11 22.60 -6.05 0.18
CA GLY A 11 21.81 -6.99 0.95
C GLY A 11 20.80 -6.31 1.84
N ARG A 12 21.20 -5.25 2.51
CA ARG A 12 20.28 -4.51 3.34
C ARG A 12 19.23 -3.79 2.51
N ILE A 13 19.64 -3.24 1.39
CA ILE A 13 18.70 -2.60 0.48
C ILE A 13 17.68 -3.62 0.01
N SER A 14 18.12 -4.81 -0.32
CA SER A 14 17.19 -5.85 -0.75
C SER A 14 16.16 -6.16 0.33
N ALA A 15 16.60 -6.22 1.58
CA ALA A 15 15.66 -6.48 2.66
C ALA A 15 14.64 -5.38 2.82
N THR A 16 15.07 -4.12 2.67
CA THR A 16 14.16 -2.98 2.83
C THR A 16 13.29 -2.75 1.60
N THR A 17 13.72 -3.24 0.44
CA THR A 17 12.97 -3.06 -0.79
C THR A 17 12.26 -4.33 -1.23
N ARG A 18 12.20 -5.32 -0.33
CA ARG A 18 11.53 -6.57 -0.66
C ARG A 18 10.09 -6.32 -1.08
N THR A 19 9.72 -6.95 -2.18
CA THR A 19 8.36 -6.88 -2.69
C THR A 19 7.43 -7.65 -1.78
N VAL A 20 6.31 -7.04 -1.42
CA VAL A 20 5.28 -7.66 -0.60
C VAL A 20 4.25 -8.27 -1.53
N MET A 21 3.80 -9.50 -1.20
CA MET A 21 2.75 -10.13 -1.99
C MET A 21 1.49 -9.26 -1.98
N PRO A 22 0.77 -9.17 -3.10
CA PRO A 22 -0.40 -8.28 -3.17
C PRO A 22 -1.44 -8.54 -2.08
N ASP A 23 -1.73 -9.79 -1.76
CA ASP A 23 -2.71 -10.10 -0.72
C ASP A 23 -2.26 -9.55 0.64
N ARG A 24 -0.97 -9.68 0.94
CA ARG A 24 -0.44 -9.18 2.20
C ARG A 24 -0.43 -7.64 2.23
N ALA A 25 -0.14 -7.02 1.11
CA ALA A 25 -0.16 -5.56 1.02
C ALA A 25 -1.58 -5.03 1.27
N ILE A 26 -2.58 -5.66 0.66
CA ILE A 26 -3.97 -5.25 0.84
C ILE A 26 -4.39 -5.47 2.29
N GLU A 27 -4.03 -6.62 2.87
CA GLU A 27 -4.38 -6.90 4.26
C GLU A 27 -3.72 -5.91 5.21
N ALA A 28 -2.45 -5.58 4.97
CA ALA A 28 -1.76 -4.59 5.78
C ALA A 28 -2.38 -3.21 5.63
N ALA A 29 -2.83 -2.87 4.43
CA ALA A 29 -3.53 -1.60 4.22
C ALA A 29 -4.82 -1.56 5.04
N HIS A 30 -5.58 -2.64 5.04
CA HIS A 30 -6.80 -2.71 5.84
C HIS A 30 -6.50 -2.58 7.34
N ALA A 31 -5.42 -3.23 7.80
CA ALA A 31 -5.03 -3.13 9.20
C ALA A 31 -4.65 -1.69 9.56
N ALA A 32 -3.93 -1.02 8.68
CA ALA A 32 -3.57 0.38 8.91
C ALA A 32 -4.80 1.28 8.95
N ILE A 33 -5.73 1.05 8.04
CA ILE A 33 -6.98 1.82 8.01
C ILE A 33 -7.74 1.64 9.32
N ARG A 34 -7.84 0.41 9.81
CA ARG A 34 -8.52 0.14 11.08
C ARG A 34 -7.81 0.80 12.25
N SER A 35 -6.48 0.79 12.26
CA SER A 35 -5.72 1.39 13.35
C SER A 35 -5.89 2.91 13.39
N LEU A 36 -6.30 3.50 12.29
CA LEU A 36 -6.57 4.93 12.22
C LEU A 36 -8.05 5.26 12.46
N GLY A 37 -8.84 4.25 12.85
CA GLY A 37 -10.22 4.47 13.24
C GLY A 37 -11.24 4.40 12.12
N VAL A 38 -10.83 3.92 10.95
CA VAL A 38 -11.74 3.79 9.80
C VAL A 38 -12.00 2.31 9.53
N ASN A 39 -13.26 1.97 9.31
CA ASN A 39 -13.61 0.59 8.97
C ASN A 39 -13.29 0.32 7.50
N PRO A 40 -12.43 -0.66 7.19
CA PRO A 40 -12.08 -0.94 5.80
C PRO A 40 -13.26 -1.31 4.92
N ASP A 41 -14.33 -1.87 5.50
CA ASP A 41 -15.50 -2.25 4.73
C ASP A 41 -16.17 -1.04 4.11
N ARG A 42 -15.93 0.14 4.65
CA ARG A 42 -16.46 1.37 4.06
C ARG A 42 -15.88 1.67 2.70
N ALA A 43 -14.75 1.06 2.36
CA ALA A 43 -14.18 1.18 1.03
C ALA A 43 -15.12 0.61 -0.03
N LYS A 44 -16.02 -0.29 0.38
CA LYS A 44 -16.99 -0.91 -0.51
C LYS A 44 -18.36 -0.27 -0.45
N SER A 45 -18.54 0.70 0.45
CA SER A 45 -19.83 1.33 0.70
C SER A 45 -19.86 2.73 0.14
N ALA A 46 -21.01 3.15 -0.35
CA ALA A 46 -21.23 4.51 -0.82
C ALA A 46 -21.81 5.41 0.27
N VAL A 47 -22.07 4.88 1.46
CA VAL A 47 -22.79 5.62 2.49
C VAL A 47 -21.92 6.71 3.10
N ARG A 48 -20.64 6.42 3.36
CA ARG A 48 -19.71 7.39 3.91
C ARG A 48 -18.66 7.68 2.88
N GLU A 49 -18.98 8.56 1.97
CA GLU A 49 -18.17 8.77 0.79
C GLU A 49 -16.76 9.23 1.13
N THR A 50 -16.61 10.12 2.11
CA THR A 50 -15.28 10.64 2.46
C THR A 50 -14.36 9.54 2.97
N ASP A 51 -14.84 8.72 3.91
CA ASP A 51 -14.05 7.63 4.46
C ASP A 51 -13.79 6.56 3.39
N ALA A 52 -14.80 6.27 2.57
CA ALA A 52 -14.66 5.27 1.53
C ALA A 52 -13.63 5.70 0.48
N VAL A 53 -13.68 6.96 0.08
CA VAL A 53 -12.73 7.48 -0.90
C VAL A 53 -11.31 7.42 -0.35
N TRP A 54 -11.14 7.85 0.89
CA TRP A 54 -9.83 7.79 1.53
C TRP A 54 -9.30 6.36 1.61
N ALA A 55 -10.15 5.43 2.05
CA ALA A 55 -9.74 4.03 2.18
C ALA A 55 -9.35 3.44 0.82
N ARG A 56 -10.11 3.76 -0.23
CA ARG A 56 -9.77 3.27 -1.57
C ARG A 56 -8.43 3.79 -2.05
N LYS A 57 -8.12 5.05 -1.77
CA LYS A 57 -6.82 5.63 -2.12
C LYS A 57 -5.71 4.91 -1.37
N VAL A 58 -5.91 4.63 -0.09
CA VAL A 58 -4.90 3.95 0.72
C VAL A 58 -4.65 2.55 0.17
N VAL A 59 -5.70 1.78 -0.08
CA VAL A 59 -5.53 0.41 -0.58
C VAL A 59 -4.78 0.42 -1.91
N ALA A 60 -5.18 1.28 -2.84
CA ALA A 60 -4.54 1.33 -4.15
C ALA A 60 -3.08 1.76 -4.04
N GLY A 61 -2.80 2.80 -3.27
CA GLY A 61 -1.44 3.31 -3.12
C GLY A 61 -0.52 2.31 -2.44
N VAL A 62 -1.01 1.67 -1.38
CA VAL A 62 -0.22 0.68 -0.65
C VAL A 62 0.09 -0.52 -1.54
N LEU A 63 -0.91 -1.02 -2.26
CA LEU A 63 -0.71 -2.15 -3.16
C LEU A 63 0.35 -1.82 -4.20
N TYR A 64 0.21 -0.70 -4.87
CA TYR A 64 1.13 -0.31 -5.93
C TYR A 64 2.55 -0.13 -5.38
N ARG A 65 2.68 0.51 -4.24
CA ARG A 65 3.98 0.86 -3.67
C ARG A 65 4.68 -0.35 -3.06
N MET A 66 3.94 -1.16 -2.32
CA MET A 66 4.53 -2.28 -1.58
C MET A 66 4.73 -3.51 -2.44
N SER A 67 3.82 -3.78 -3.36
CA SER A 67 3.90 -4.96 -4.21
C SER A 67 4.63 -4.68 -5.52
N ARG A 68 4.90 -3.42 -5.83
CA ARG A 68 5.65 -3.02 -7.02
C ARG A 68 5.08 -3.60 -8.30
N VAL A 69 3.76 -3.74 -8.33
CA VAL A 69 3.07 -4.22 -9.53
C VAL A 69 2.90 -3.07 -10.51
N SER A 70 2.71 -3.41 -11.78
CA SER A 70 2.41 -2.41 -12.78
C SER A 70 1.04 -1.78 -12.49
N LEU A 71 0.81 -0.62 -13.08
CA LEU A 71 -0.47 0.05 -12.92
C LEU A 71 -1.62 -0.83 -13.42
N GLN A 72 -1.42 -1.50 -14.55
CA GLN A 72 -2.45 -2.36 -15.09
C GLN A 72 -2.72 -3.56 -14.19
N ARG A 73 -1.67 -4.13 -13.62
CA ARG A 73 -1.85 -5.26 -12.70
C ARG A 73 -2.57 -4.83 -11.43
N ALA A 74 -2.21 -3.66 -10.90
CA ALA A 74 -2.92 -3.13 -9.73
C ALA A 74 -4.40 -2.96 -10.02
N ALA A 75 -4.73 -2.42 -11.19
CA ALA A 75 -6.12 -2.26 -11.60
C ALA A 75 -6.84 -3.60 -11.67
N THR A 76 -6.18 -4.60 -12.24
CA THR A 76 -6.74 -5.95 -12.34
C THR A 76 -6.99 -6.55 -10.96
N ILE A 77 -6.02 -6.43 -10.07
CA ILE A 77 -6.15 -6.98 -8.71
C ILE A 77 -7.30 -6.30 -7.97
N LEU A 78 -7.43 -5.00 -8.12
CA LEU A 78 -8.47 -4.24 -7.43
C LEU A 78 -9.80 -4.26 -8.18
N ARG A 79 -9.84 -4.83 -9.37
CA ARG A 79 -11.03 -4.95 -10.21
C ARG A 79 -11.62 -3.59 -10.54
N ILE A 80 -10.75 -2.67 -10.94
CA ILE A 80 -11.15 -1.32 -11.35
C ILE A 80 -10.48 -1.00 -12.67
N GLY A 81 -10.90 0.07 -13.31
CA GLY A 81 -10.27 0.53 -14.52
C GLY A 81 -8.89 1.09 -14.28
N LYS A 82 -8.05 1.07 -15.30
CA LYS A 82 -6.68 1.57 -15.20
C LYS A 82 -6.66 3.05 -14.82
N ALA A 83 -7.53 3.85 -15.42
CA ALA A 83 -7.60 5.28 -15.12
C ALA A 83 -8.00 5.51 -13.66
N THR A 84 -8.92 4.71 -13.15
CA THR A 84 -9.35 4.81 -11.76
C THR A 84 -8.20 4.44 -10.83
N ALA A 85 -7.48 3.37 -11.16
CA ALA A 85 -6.32 2.95 -10.36
C ALA A 85 -5.26 4.06 -10.34
N GLN A 86 -4.97 4.63 -11.49
CA GLN A 86 -3.98 5.71 -11.58
C GLN A 86 -4.39 6.91 -10.73
N ALA A 87 -5.67 7.29 -10.80
CA ALA A 87 -6.16 8.43 -10.04
C ALA A 87 -6.03 8.17 -8.54
N ARG A 88 -6.37 6.97 -8.09
CA ARG A 88 -6.29 6.63 -6.67
C ARG A 88 -4.85 6.60 -6.18
N ILE A 89 -3.95 6.01 -6.96
CA ILE A 89 -2.53 5.93 -6.61
C ILE A 89 -1.93 7.33 -6.54
N SER A 90 -2.21 8.16 -7.54
CA SER A 90 -1.70 9.53 -7.55
C SER A 90 -2.23 10.33 -6.37
N ALA A 91 -3.52 10.15 -6.05
CA ALA A 91 -4.11 10.84 -4.91
C ALA A 91 -3.47 10.40 -3.60
N PHE A 92 -3.17 9.10 -3.46
CA PHE A 92 -2.50 8.60 -2.28
C PHE A 92 -1.12 9.26 -2.11
N GLU A 93 -0.37 9.38 -3.20
CA GLU A 93 0.96 9.97 -3.14
C GLU A 93 0.94 11.44 -2.73
N ARG A 94 -0.19 12.11 -2.93
CA ARG A 94 -0.33 13.51 -2.55
C ARG A 94 -1.01 13.71 -1.20
N MET A 95 -1.38 12.63 -0.51
CA MET A 95 -2.05 12.76 0.79
C MET A 95 -1.09 13.30 1.85
N PRO A 96 -1.53 14.27 2.65
CA PRO A 96 -0.66 14.80 3.70
C PRO A 96 -0.33 13.78 4.78
N ASP A 97 -1.20 12.80 5.00
CA ASP A 97 -0.98 11.75 6.01
C ASP A 97 -0.40 10.46 5.40
N ARG A 98 0.13 10.55 4.18
CA ARG A 98 0.68 9.37 3.51
C ARG A 98 1.76 8.67 4.34
N ASP A 99 2.68 9.44 4.92
CA ASP A 99 3.79 8.83 5.66
C ASP A 99 3.31 8.14 6.92
N GLU A 100 2.32 8.70 7.58
CA GLU A 100 1.73 8.05 8.75
C GLU A 100 1.06 6.74 8.36
N VAL A 101 0.30 6.76 7.27
CA VAL A 101 -0.35 5.55 6.77
C VAL A 101 0.68 4.48 6.45
N LEU A 102 1.75 4.86 5.76
CA LEU A 102 2.80 3.90 5.41
C LEU A 102 3.49 3.34 6.64
N SER A 103 3.69 4.15 7.66
CA SER A 103 4.25 3.68 8.92
C SER A 103 3.35 2.61 9.55
N ARG A 104 2.03 2.85 9.55
CA ARG A 104 1.08 1.88 10.08
C ARG A 104 1.06 0.59 9.26
N VAL A 105 1.20 0.73 7.94
CA VAL A 105 1.28 -0.44 7.07
C VAL A 105 2.51 -1.28 7.40
N ARG A 106 3.65 -0.65 7.59
CA ARG A 106 4.87 -1.37 7.95
C ARG A 106 4.74 -2.07 9.29
N GLN A 107 4.10 -1.42 10.25
CA GLN A 107 3.84 -2.04 11.55
C GLN A 107 2.94 -3.27 11.39
N ALA A 108 1.91 -3.15 10.57
CA ALA A 108 1.02 -4.28 10.33
C ALA A 108 1.75 -5.44 9.66
N LEU A 109 2.60 -5.14 8.68
CA LEU A 109 3.37 -6.18 8.00
C LEU A 109 4.32 -6.89 8.97
N ALA A 110 4.91 -6.15 9.90
CA ALA A 110 5.81 -6.73 10.88
C ALA A 110 5.10 -7.70 11.81
N LYS A 111 3.81 -7.52 12.03
CA LYS A 111 3.01 -8.38 12.91
C LYS A 111 2.39 -9.56 12.20
N MET A 112 2.38 -9.53 10.87
CA MET A 112 1.77 -10.61 10.10
C MET A 112 2.71 -11.81 10.02
N PRO A 113 2.17 -13.04 10.09
CA PRO A 113 3.02 -14.22 9.96
C PRO A 113 3.63 -14.29 8.57
N ALA A 114 4.81 -14.88 8.52
CA ALA A 114 5.55 -15.01 7.27
C ALA A 114 4.88 -15.94 6.27
#